data_a30e4982fdb0b6a6e9b2f469729255bb
#
_entry.id   a30e4982fdb0b6a6e9b2f469729255bb
#
_cell.length_a   1.000
_cell.length_b   1.000
_cell.length_c   1.000
_cell.angle_alpha   90.00
_cell.angle_beta   90.00
_cell.angle_gamma   90.00
#
_symmetry.space_group_name_H-M   'P 1'
#
loop_
_entity.id
_entity.type
_entity.pdbx_description
1 polymer ?
#
loop_
_entity_poly.entity_id
_entity_poly.type
_entity_poly.pdbx_seq_one_letter_code
_entity_poly.pdbx_strand_id
1 'polypeptide(L)'
;MKKILFVLAAILLLAITVQAKKVKVTIDGRVSPSQTKLYLIINEDTANAQLLPIKDAKFSVTIEVDSKAFVRLHDWKEWPERSAFVLIPDSRHITINWNTGEIEGSELSKKLKKALDEIKQHSPEGFHIDVFSDDPAAWRSAQESGNSMREMMLQEQRMIAKQTILDNRKSFICAWIVYCFPELMKGELEAMLDHMKPKWMNHPILKKKQQKN
;
A
#
# COMPACT_ATOMS: atom_id res chain seq x y z
N MET A 1 -14.74 -32.89 -38.98
CA MET A 1 -13.43 -32.82 -38.32
C MET A 1 -12.73 -31.47 -38.50
N LYS A 2 -12.63 -30.88 -39.72
CA LYS A 2 -11.94 -29.57 -39.91
C LYS A 2 -12.50 -28.40 -39.11
N LYS A 3 -13.83 -28.32 -38.87
CA LYS A 3 -14.47 -27.23 -38.08
C LYS A 3 -14.14 -27.31 -36.57
N ILE A 4 -13.96 -28.50 -36.01
CA ILE A 4 -13.61 -28.69 -34.59
C ILE A 4 -12.14 -28.29 -34.35
N LEU A 5 -11.26 -28.53 -35.29
CA LEU A 5 -9.84 -28.13 -35.22
C LEU A 5 -9.67 -26.62 -35.24
N PHE A 6 -10.51 -25.89 -35.98
CA PHE A 6 -10.52 -24.42 -36.02
C PHE A 6 -11.00 -23.80 -34.71
N VAL A 7 -12.00 -24.38 -34.05
CA VAL A 7 -12.50 -23.91 -32.76
C VAL A 7 -11.48 -24.15 -31.66
N LEU A 8 -10.80 -25.30 -31.66
CA LEU A 8 -9.73 -25.58 -30.70
C LEU A 8 -8.52 -24.64 -30.90
N ALA A 9 -8.14 -24.34 -32.14
CA ALA A 9 -7.06 -23.40 -32.44
C ALA A 9 -7.43 -21.96 -32.03
N ALA A 10 -8.69 -21.55 -32.21
CA ALA A 10 -9.18 -20.24 -31.74
C ALA A 10 -9.20 -20.14 -30.24
N ILE A 11 -9.54 -21.21 -29.49
CA ILE A 11 -9.52 -21.25 -28.03
C ILE A 11 -8.06 -21.24 -27.52
N LEU A 12 -7.13 -21.90 -28.18
CA LEU A 12 -5.69 -21.84 -27.85
C LEU A 12 -5.08 -20.46 -28.11
N LEU A 13 -5.55 -19.73 -29.12
CA LEU A 13 -5.11 -18.37 -29.44
C LEU A 13 -5.70 -17.33 -28.46
N LEU A 14 -6.84 -17.59 -27.84
CA LEU A 14 -7.44 -16.77 -26.78
C LEU A 14 -6.80 -16.99 -25.40
N ALA A 15 -6.05 -18.05 -25.22
CA ALA A 15 -5.19 -18.30 -24.06
C ALA A 15 -3.85 -17.53 -24.17
N ILE A 16 -3.79 -16.41 -24.92
CA ILE A 16 -2.75 -15.40 -24.72
C ILE A 16 -3.00 -14.84 -23.33
N THR A 17 -2.43 -15.51 -22.35
CA THR A 17 -2.25 -14.96 -21.00
C THR A 17 -1.77 -13.55 -21.20
N VAL A 18 -2.53 -12.58 -20.70
CA VAL A 18 -2.07 -11.19 -20.57
C VAL A 18 -0.87 -11.27 -19.64
N GLN A 19 0.26 -11.56 -20.24
CA GLN A 19 1.52 -11.66 -19.52
C GLN A 19 1.77 -10.28 -18.97
N ALA A 20 1.72 -10.14 -17.65
CA ALA A 20 1.93 -8.89 -16.99
C ALA A 20 3.26 -8.29 -17.50
N LYS A 21 3.20 -7.05 -17.99
CA LYS A 21 4.36 -6.38 -18.55
C LYS A 21 5.43 -6.23 -17.49
N LYS A 22 6.49 -7.04 -17.57
CA LYS A 22 7.64 -6.89 -16.69
C LYS A 22 8.41 -5.62 -17.04
N VAL A 23 8.87 -4.94 -16.01
CA VAL A 23 9.70 -3.74 -16.09
C VAL A 23 10.94 -3.93 -15.25
N LYS A 24 12.07 -3.44 -15.77
CA LYS A 24 13.33 -3.40 -15.04
C LYS A 24 13.47 -2.03 -14.40
N VAL A 25 13.60 -2.01 -13.08
CA VAL A 25 13.67 -0.78 -12.29
C VAL A 25 14.90 -0.81 -11.40
N THR A 26 15.66 0.27 -11.41
CA THR A 26 16.73 0.52 -10.44
C THR A 26 16.20 1.42 -9.34
N ILE A 27 16.37 1.01 -8.10
CA ILE A 27 15.97 1.75 -6.91
C ILE A 27 17.25 2.08 -6.13
N ASP A 28 17.54 3.35 -6.02
CA ASP A 28 18.66 3.86 -5.25
C ASP A 28 18.15 4.65 -4.04
N GLY A 29 18.92 4.69 -2.98
CA GLY A 29 18.48 5.48 -1.85
C GLY A 29 19.56 5.75 -0.81
N ARG A 30 19.21 6.70 0.05
CA ARG A 30 19.96 7.03 1.26
C ARG A 30 19.12 6.66 2.48
N VAL A 31 19.74 5.98 3.44
CA VAL A 31 19.15 5.59 4.72
C VAL A 31 19.82 6.33 5.87
N SER A 32 19.27 6.28 7.06
CA SER A 32 19.95 6.80 8.25
C SER A 32 21.27 6.06 8.48
N PRO A 33 22.35 6.75 8.95
CA PRO A 33 23.60 6.09 9.30
C PRO A 33 23.47 4.97 10.34
N SER A 34 22.43 5.02 11.18
CA SER A 34 22.11 3.99 12.16
C SER A 34 21.36 2.79 11.56
N GLN A 35 20.87 2.88 10.34
CA GLN A 35 20.12 1.80 9.71
C GLN A 35 21.03 0.74 9.13
N THR A 36 20.95 -0.45 9.66
CA THR A 36 21.82 -1.58 9.29
C THR A 36 21.13 -2.62 8.42
N LYS A 37 19.81 -2.59 8.35
CA LYS A 37 19.00 -3.56 7.58
C LYS A 37 17.94 -2.84 6.76
N LEU A 38 17.77 -3.30 5.53
CA LEU A 38 16.70 -2.85 4.64
C LEU A 38 16.21 -4.05 3.82
N TYR A 39 14.92 -4.31 3.87
CA TYR A 39 14.29 -5.39 3.13
C TYR A 39 13.49 -4.84 1.96
N LEU A 40 13.61 -5.49 0.82
CA LEU A 40 12.76 -5.27 -0.35
C LEU A 40 11.74 -6.40 -0.40
N ILE A 41 10.47 -6.03 -0.46
CA ILE A 41 9.33 -6.94 -0.44
C ILE A 41 8.41 -6.60 -1.61
N ILE A 42 8.10 -7.59 -2.46
CA ILE A 42 7.27 -7.39 -3.65
C ILE A 42 5.87 -7.94 -3.37
N ASN A 43 4.83 -7.11 -3.55
CA ASN A 43 3.42 -7.49 -3.35
C ASN A 43 3.17 -8.20 -2.01
N GLU A 44 3.81 -7.72 -0.92
CA GLU A 44 3.68 -8.28 0.43
C GLU A 44 4.08 -9.77 0.53
N ASP A 45 5.00 -10.21 -0.31
CA ASP A 45 5.60 -11.55 -0.22
C ASP A 45 6.79 -11.53 0.75
N THR A 46 6.50 -11.58 2.04
CA THR A 46 7.51 -11.56 3.12
C THR A 46 8.38 -12.82 3.15
N ALA A 47 7.89 -13.94 2.61
CA ALA A 47 8.66 -15.17 2.52
C ALA A 47 9.87 -15.01 1.59
N ASN A 48 9.70 -14.23 0.51
CA ASN A 48 10.73 -13.92 -0.48
C ASN A 48 11.31 -12.51 -0.31
N ALA A 49 11.28 -11.96 0.91
CA ALA A 49 11.89 -10.67 1.20
C ALA A 49 13.41 -10.70 0.96
N GLN A 50 13.90 -9.75 0.18
CA GLN A 50 15.33 -9.61 -0.13
C GLN A 50 15.97 -8.63 0.84
N LEU A 51 17.02 -9.03 1.55
CA LEU A 51 17.86 -8.13 2.34
C LEU A 51 18.77 -7.35 1.37
N LEU A 52 18.71 -6.02 1.42
CA LEU A 52 19.54 -5.15 0.59
C LEU A 52 20.86 -4.80 1.29
N PRO A 53 21.99 -4.83 0.58
CA PRO A 53 23.25 -4.35 1.11
C PRO A 53 23.21 -2.82 1.28
N ILE A 54 23.58 -2.35 2.47
CA ILE A 54 23.77 -0.94 2.77
C ILE A 54 25.28 -0.67 2.88
N LYS A 55 25.77 0.31 2.11
CA LYS A 55 27.16 0.78 2.18
C LYS A 55 27.18 2.30 2.23
N ASP A 56 27.87 2.88 3.19
CA ASP A 56 27.98 4.31 3.38
C ASP A 56 26.61 5.02 3.43
N ALA A 57 25.67 4.45 4.19
CA ALA A 57 24.28 4.89 4.31
C ALA A 57 23.53 4.98 2.95
N LYS A 58 23.95 4.19 1.96
CA LYS A 58 23.33 4.11 0.64
C LYS A 58 23.02 2.67 0.27
N PHE A 59 22.02 2.48 -0.56
CA PHE A 59 21.72 1.20 -1.20
C PHE A 59 21.39 1.43 -2.68
N SER A 60 21.57 0.38 -3.47
CA SER A 60 21.16 0.32 -4.87
C SER A 60 20.70 -1.10 -5.18
N VAL A 61 19.58 -1.25 -5.85
CA VAL A 61 19.08 -2.54 -6.29
C VAL A 61 18.38 -2.40 -7.64
N THR A 62 18.61 -3.36 -8.52
CA THR A 62 17.88 -3.47 -9.78
C THR A 62 17.01 -4.71 -9.73
N ILE A 63 15.71 -4.54 -9.97
CA ILE A 63 14.71 -5.61 -9.95
C ILE A 63 13.97 -5.69 -11.27
N GLU A 64 13.43 -6.85 -11.58
CA GLU A 64 12.50 -7.07 -12.69
C GLU A 64 11.16 -7.53 -12.12
N VAL A 65 10.15 -6.70 -12.25
CA VAL A 65 8.84 -6.88 -11.63
C VAL A 65 7.70 -6.56 -12.60
N ASP A 66 6.49 -6.97 -12.23
CA ASP A 66 5.28 -6.51 -12.93
C ASP A 66 5.16 -4.98 -12.80
N SER A 67 4.80 -4.31 -13.89
CA SER A 67 4.58 -2.84 -13.91
C SER A 67 3.49 -2.36 -12.95
N LYS A 68 2.69 -3.27 -12.41
CA LYS A 68 1.66 -2.98 -11.39
C LYS A 68 2.04 -3.49 -10.00
N ALA A 69 3.24 -4.05 -9.84
CA ALA A 69 3.68 -4.51 -8.53
C ALA A 69 3.77 -3.33 -7.53
N PHE A 70 3.56 -3.64 -6.27
CA PHE A 70 3.96 -2.78 -5.16
C PHE A 70 5.27 -3.30 -4.61
N VAL A 71 6.26 -2.42 -4.54
CA VAL A 71 7.58 -2.72 -3.98
C VAL A 71 7.70 -1.98 -2.67
N ARG A 72 7.75 -2.71 -1.57
CA ARG A 72 7.92 -2.14 -0.24
C ARG A 72 9.38 -2.22 0.18
N LEU A 73 9.92 -1.11 0.65
CA LEU A 73 11.19 -1.05 1.35
C LEU A 73 10.93 -0.86 2.83
N HIS A 74 11.50 -1.72 3.68
CA HIS A 74 11.23 -1.73 5.10
C HIS A 74 12.47 -2.13 5.90
N ASP A 75 12.64 -1.55 7.07
CA ASP A 75 13.71 -1.90 8.00
C ASP A 75 13.45 -3.22 8.75
N TRP A 76 12.18 -3.66 8.82
CA TRP A 76 11.73 -4.90 9.44
C TRP A 76 10.95 -5.78 8.46
N LYS A 77 11.28 -7.06 8.43
CA LYS A 77 10.64 -8.04 7.54
C LYS A 77 9.16 -8.27 7.87
N GLU A 78 8.80 -8.25 9.13
CA GLU A 78 7.53 -8.81 9.66
C GLU A 78 6.46 -7.75 9.99
N TRP A 79 6.80 -6.46 10.04
CA TRP A 79 5.87 -5.39 10.45
C TRP A 79 5.48 -4.50 9.27
N PRO A 80 4.22 -4.61 8.78
CA PRO A 80 3.77 -3.86 7.60
C PRO A 80 3.57 -2.36 7.82
N GLU A 81 3.49 -1.88 9.07
CA GLU A 81 2.90 -0.58 9.36
C GLU A 81 3.87 0.55 9.72
N ARG A 82 5.14 0.25 10.02
CA ARG A 82 6.12 1.29 10.41
C ARG A 82 7.13 1.58 9.33
N SER A 83 7.36 2.89 9.07
CA SER A 83 8.48 3.45 8.28
C SER A 83 8.80 2.69 6.99
N ALA A 84 7.80 2.45 6.15
CA ALA A 84 7.99 1.78 4.88
C ALA A 84 7.79 2.74 3.71
N PHE A 85 8.64 2.63 2.72
CA PHE A 85 8.36 3.19 1.40
C PHE A 85 7.62 2.17 0.56
N VAL A 86 6.52 2.59 -0.03
CA VAL A 86 5.78 1.80 -1.01
C VAL A 86 5.96 2.42 -2.37
N LEU A 87 6.62 1.69 -3.24
CA LEU A 87 6.99 2.14 -4.56
C LEU A 87 6.19 1.41 -5.63
N ILE A 88 5.95 2.13 -6.72
CA ILE A 88 5.32 1.63 -7.92
C ILE A 88 6.33 1.74 -9.05
N PRO A 89 6.63 0.67 -9.79
CA PRO A 89 7.64 0.65 -10.83
C PRO A 89 7.13 1.28 -12.14
N ASP A 90 6.70 2.56 -12.09
CA ASP A 90 6.25 3.36 -13.24
C ASP A 90 7.39 4.09 -13.96
N SER A 91 8.61 3.95 -13.45
CA SER A 91 9.84 4.51 -14.00
C SER A 91 10.97 3.48 -13.99
N ARG A 92 12.00 3.70 -14.83
CA ARG A 92 13.21 2.86 -14.85
C ARG A 92 14.17 3.12 -13.70
N HIS A 93 14.07 4.31 -13.08
CA HIS A 93 14.92 4.74 -12.00
C HIS A 93 14.08 5.45 -10.94
N ILE A 94 14.21 5.03 -9.70
CA ILE A 94 13.53 5.62 -8.55
C ILE A 94 14.58 5.90 -7.49
N THR A 95 14.59 7.12 -6.97
CA THR A 95 15.49 7.52 -5.89
C THR A 95 14.69 7.80 -4.62
N ILE A 96 15.23 7.39 -3.48
CA ILE A 96 14.59 7.54 -2.17
C ILE A 96 15.56 8.20 -1.21
N ASN A 97 15.06 9.17 -0.47
CA ASN A 97 15.72 9.70 0.71
C ASN A 97 14.93 9.30 1.96
N TRP A 98 15.44 8.31 2.69
CA TRP A 98 14.76 7.80 3.89
C TRP A 98 14.61 8.86 4.99
N ASN A 99 15.59 9.76 5.11
CA ASN A 99 15.59 10.77 6.17
C ASN A 99 14.56 11.88 5.94
N THR A 100 14.32 12.26 4.67
CA THR A 100 13.36 13.31 4.30
C THR A 100 12.01 12.74 3.87
N GLY A 101 11.94 11.45 3.60
CA GLY A 101 10.74 10.82 3.06
C GLY A 101 10.50 11.11 1.57
N GLU A 102 11.46 11.70 0.87
CA GLU A 102 11.32 12.06 -0.55
C GLU A 102 11.46 10.85 -1.46
N ILE A 103 10.67 10.86 -2.53
CA ILE A 103 10.71 9.90 -3.63
C ILE A 103 10.88 10.71 -4.92
N GLU A 104 11.82 10.33 -5.76
CA GLU A 104 12.03 10.89 -7.08
C GLU A 104 11.91 9.82 -8.15
N GLY A 105 11.60 10.21 -9.39
CA GLY A 105 11.54 9.32 -10.55
C GLY A 105 10.25 8.53 -10.70
N SER A 106 9.36 8.46 -9.68
CA SER A 106 8.09 7.74 -9.75
C SER A 106 6.92 8.65 -9.35
N GLU A 107 6.09 9.02 -10.30
CA GLU A 107 4.92 9.87 -10.04
C GLU A 107 3.81 9.11 -9.31
N LEU A 108 3.62 7.81 -9.61
CA LEU A 108 2.62 7.01 -8.91
C LEU A 108 3.02 6.74 -7.46
N SER A 109 4.32 6.54 -7.17
CA SER A 109 4.81 6.39 -5.79
C SER A 109 4.62 7.67 -4.98
N LYS A 110 4.93 8.83 -5.55
CA LYS A 110 4.68 10.14 -4.92
C LYS A 110 3.20 10.32 -4.62
N LYS A 111 2.34 10.01 -5.60
CA LYS A 111 0.90 10.12 -5.46
C LYS A 111 0.35 9.19 -4.38
N LEU A 112 0.82 7.95 -4.34
CA LEU A 112 0.45 6.99 -3.30
C LEU A 112 0.91 7.47 -1.92
N LYS A 113 2.16 7.92 -1.80
CA LYS A 113 2.69 8.45 -0.54
C LYS A 113 1.86 9.61 -0.04
N LYS A 114 1.58 10.60 -0.90
CA LYS A 114 0.73 11.75 -0.54
C LYS A 114 -0.63 11.31 -0.02
N ALA A 115 -1.28 10.37 -0.71
CA ALA A 115 -2.58 9.85 -0.32
C ALA A 115 -2.53 9.12 1.05
N LEU A 116 -1.49 8.32 1.28
CA LEU A 116 -1.31 7.62 2.56
C LEU A 116 -0.99 8.59 3.71
N ASP A 117 -0.17 9.60 3.47
CA ASP A 117 0.18 10.61 4.46
C ASP A 117 -1.07 11.41 4.86
N GLU A 118 -1.91 11.81 3.90
CA GLU A 118 -3.17 12.49 4.14
C GLU A 118 -4.12 11.64 5.00
N ILE A 119 -4.30 10.37 4.65
CA ILE A 119 -5.13 9.44 5.44
C ILE A 119 -4.57 9.25 6.86
N LYS A 120 -3.25 9.15 7.00
CA LYS A 120 -2.57 8.94 8.29
C LYS A 120 -2.65 10.15 9.22
N GLN A 121 -2.69 11.38 8.69
CA GLN A 121 -2.84 12.60 9.50
C GLN A 121 -4.13 12.59 10.35
N HIS A 122 -5.15 11.84 9.92
CA HIS A 122 -6.42 11.68 10.62
C HIS A 122 -6.52 10.36 11.40
N SER A 123 -5.38 9.67 11.58
CA SER A 123 -5.34 8.45 12.38
C SER A 123 -5.41 8.76 13.87
N PRO A 124 -6.18 8.00 14.66
CA PRO A 124 -6.16 8.12 16.10
C PRO A 124 -4.90 7.49 16.74
N GLU A 125 -3.96 6.98 15.93
CA GLU A 125 -2.72 6.43 16.45
C GLU A 125 -1.91 7.50 17.18
N GLY A 126 -1.53 7.19 18.42
CA GLY A 126 -0.82 8.14 19.29
C GLY A 126 -1.73 9.16 20.00
N PHE A 127 -3.04 9.15 19.71
CA PHE A 127 -3.97 9.98 20.47
C PHE A 127 -4.16 9.42 21.88
N HIS A 128 -3.89 10.24 22.89
CA HIS A 128 -4.14 9.94 24.32
C HIS A 128 -4.63 11.20 25.02
N ILE A 129 -5.34 11.00 26.10
CA ILE A 129 -5.77 12.08 26.99
C ILE A 129 -5.04 11.92 28.32
N ASP A 130 -4.31 12.95 28.71
CA ASP A 130 -3.69 13.02 30.02
C ASP A 130 -4.71 13.53 31.03
N VAL A 131 -4.89 12.81 32.15
CA VAL A 131 -5.79 13.19 33.23
C VAL A 131 -4.95 13.50 34.49
N PHE A 132 -4.96 14.76 34.89
CA PHE A 132 -4.25 15.23 36.09
C PHE A 132 -5.24 15.38 37.25
N SER A 133 -5.84 14.25 37.68
CA SER A 133 -6.81 14.26 38.80
C SER A 133 -6.80 12.91 39.50
N ASP A 134 -6.94 12.92 40.82
CA ASP A 134 -7.11 11.70 41.62
C ASP A 134 -8.60 11.30 41.73
N ASP A 135 -9.53 12.07 41.17
CA ASP A 135 -10.95 11.78 41.17
C ASP A 135 -11.31 10.70 40.14
N PRO A 136 -11.86 9.54 40.56
CA PRO A 136 -12.29 8.49 39.64
C PRO A 136 -13.38 8.92 38.67
N ALA A 137 -14.19 9.93 38.98
CA ALA A 137 -15.19 10.47 38.07
C ALA A 137 -14.56 11.26 36.92
N ALA A 138 -13.51 12.04 37.24
CA ALA A 138 -12.73 12.73 36.21
C ALA A 138 -12.06 11.75 35.23
N TRP A 139 -11.51 10.64 35.71
CA TRP A 139 -10.94 9.60 34.88
C TRP A 139 -11.97 8.97 33.94
N ARG A 140 -13.16 8.63 34.44
CA ARG A 140 -14.24 8.06 33.60
C ARG A 140 -14.69 9.03 32.52
N SER A 141 -14.92 10.30 32.88
CA SER A 141 -15.32 11.34 31.92
C SER A 141 -14.26 11.58 30.86
N ALA A 142 -12.98 11.59 31.21
CA ALA A 142 -11.88 11.72 30.26
C ALA A 142 -11.80 10.51 29.33
N GLN A 143 -11.99 9.30 29.83
CA GLN A 143 -12.00 8.07 29.03
C GLN A 143 -13.16 8.06 28.03
N GLU A 144 -14.36 8.44 28.42
CA GLU A 144 -15.52 8.56 27.54
C GLU A 144 -15.31 9.61 26.45
N SER A 145 -14.79 10.78 26.83
CA SER A 145 -14.42 11.84 25.88
C SER A 145 -13.34 11.39 24.90
N GLY A 146 -12.32 10.68 25.42
CA GLY A 146 -11.24 10.12 24.61
C GLY A 146 -11.72 9.08 23.59
N ASN A 147 -12.63 8.22 24.01
CA ASN A 147 -13.23 7.22 23.12
C ASN A 147 -14.07 7.88 22.01
N SER A 148 -14.89 8.89 22.37
CA SER A 148 -15.67 9.66 21.40
C SER A 148 -14.79 10.39 20.39
N MET A 149 -13.70 11.02 20.84
CA MET A 149 -12.75 11.70 19.97
C MET A 149 -12.05 10.73 19.02
N ARG A 150 -11.61 9.57 19.54
CA ARG A 150 -10.99 8.51 18.72
C ARG A 150 -11.94 7.99 17.67
N GLU A 151 -13.20 7.79 18.00
CA GLU A 151 -14.22 7.36 17.05
C GLU A 151 -14.44 8.41 15.94
N MET A 152 -14.50 9.69 16.29
CA MET A 152 -14.58 10.78 15.31
C MET A 152 -13.37 10.78 14.36
N MET A 153 -12.15 10.66 14.88
CA MET A 153 -10.93 10.59 14.07
C MET A 153 -10.96 9.38 13.12
N LEU A 154 -11.39 8.21 13.58
CA LEU A 154 -11.55 7.02 12.74
C LEU A 154 -12.58 7.23 11.63
N GLN A 155 -13.70 7.89 11.92
CA GLN A 155 -14.71 8.19 10.90
C GLN A 155 -14.15 9.18 9.85
N GLU A 156 -13.45 10.21 10.30
CA GLU A 156 -12.81 11.18 9.40
C GLU A 156 -11.74 10.50 8.52
N GLN A 157 -10.87 9.68 9.11
CA GLN A 157 -9.89 8.90 8.37
C GLN A 157 -10.54 8.02 7.28
N ARG A 158 -11.65 7.35 7.61
CA ARG A 158 -12.42 6.52 6.67
C ARG A 158 -13.02 7.37 5.55
N MET A 159 -13.58 8.53 5.86
CA MET A 159 -14.13 9.43 4.84
C MET A 159 -13.06 9.90 3.86
N ILE A 160 -11.89 10.30 4.36
CA ILE A 160 -10.76 10.75 3.53
C ILE A 160 -10.27 9.59 2.65
N ALA A 161 -10.10 8.40 3.22
CA ALA A 161 -9.67 7.24 2.46
C ALA A 161 -10.70 6.86 1.37
N LYS A 162 -11.99 6.90 1.67
CA LYS A 162 -13.08 6.69 0.70
C LYS A 162 -13.01 7.72 -0.43
N GLN A 163 -12.90 9.01 -0.10
CA GLN A 163 -12.80 10.07 -1.09
C GLN A 163 -11.55 9.90 -1.96
N THR A 164 -10.41 9.58 -1.35
CA THR A 164 -9.16 9.31 -2.07
C THR A 164 -9.29 8.17 -3.08
N ILE A 165 -10.01 7.09 -2.71
CA ILE A 165 -10.30 5.97 -3.64
C ILE A 165 -11.18 6.45 -4.79
N LEU A 166 -12.22 7.22 -4.53
CA LEU A 166 -13.14 7.72 -5.56
C LEU A 166 -12.43 8.65 -6.55
N ASP A 167 -11.59 9.55 -6.08
CA ASP A 167 -10.82 10.49 -6.90
C ASP A 167 -9.76 9.78 -7.75
N ASN A 168 -9.25 8.67 -7.25
CA ASN A 168 -8.23 7.86 -7.91
C ASN A 168 -8.77 6.55 -8.51
N ARG A 169 -10.09 6.39 -8.69
CA ARG A 169 -10.75 5.13 -9.08
C ARG A 169 -10.21 4.45 -10.34
N LYS A 170 -9.54 5.19 -11.21
CA LYS A 170 -8.88 4.64 -12.42
C LYS A 170 -7.44 4.17 -12.16
N SER A 171 -6.86 4.52 -11.03
CA SER A 171 -5.47 4.21 -10.68
C SER A 171 -5.41 2.97 -9.80
N PHE A 172 -4.44 2.11 -10.04
CA PHE A 172 -4.24 0.92 -9.22
C PHE A 172 -3.63 1.23 -7.83
N ILE A 173 -3.23 2.47 -7.52
CA ILE A 173 -2.87 2.88 -6.15
C ILE A 173 -4.00 2.59 -5.15
N CYS A 174 -5.27 2.61 -5.61
CA CYS A 174 -6.43 2.27 -4.79
C CYS A 174 -6.36 0.84 -4.24
N ALA A 175 -5.73 -0.09 -4.96
CA ALA A 175 -5.54 -1.45 -4.46
C ALA A 175 -4.69 -1.48 -3.19
N TRP A 176 -3.66 -0.62 -3.10
CA TRP A 176 -2.86 -0.50 -1.88
C TRP A 176 -3.64 0.15 -0.75
N ILE A 177 -4.39 1.23 -1.02
CA ILE A 177 -5.22 1.90 0.01
C ILE A 177 -6.22 0.91 0.62
N VAL A 178 -6.95 0.15 -0.23
CA VAL A 178 -7.88 -0.89 0.25
C VAL A 178 -7.14 -2.01 0.98
N TYR A 179 -5.93 -2.36 0.56
CA TYR A 179 -5.11 -3.34 1.27
C TYR A 179 -4.77 -2.87 2.69
N CYS A 180 -4.44 -1.58 2.88
CA CYS A 180 -4.18 -1.00 4.20
C CYS A 180 -5.46 -0.84 5.04
N PHE A 181 -6.59 -0.50 4.42
CA PHE A 181 -7.86 -0.19 5.06
C PHE A 181 -9.00 -1.08 4.52
N PRO A 182 -8.98 -2.40 4.81
CA PRO A 182 -9.94 -3.36 4.23
C PRO A 182 -11.39 -3.10 4.68
N GLU A 183 -11.57 -2.48 5.83
CA GLU A 183 -12.89 -2.09 6.35
C GLU A 183 -13.61 -1.09 5.44
N LEU A 184 -12.87 -0.34 4.60
CA LEU A 184 -13.45 0.56 3.60
C LEU A 184 -14.26 -0.18 2.52
N MET A 185 -13.96 -1.48 2.31
CA MET A 185 -14.66 -2.32 1.34
C MET A 185 -15.99 -2.88 1.87
N LYS A 186 -16.49 -2.34 2.99
CA LYS A 186 -17.78 -2.72 3.54
C LYS A 186 -18.81 -1.61 3.31
N GLY A 187 -20.02 -2.03 2.91
CA GLY A 187 -21.15 -1.12 2.76
C GLY A 187 -21.17 -0.31 1.47
N GLU A 188 -21.38 1.00 1.57
CA GLU A 188 -21.68 1.87 0.43
C GLU A 188 -20.54 1.95 -0.60
N LEU A 189 -19.28 2.01 -0.16
CA LEU A 189 -18.14 2.05 -1.08
C LEU A 189 -18.02 0.74 -1.88
N GLU A 190 -18.24 -0.40 -1.25
CA GLU A 190 -18.26 -1.71 -1.91
C GLU A 190 -19.31 -1.75 -3.03
N ALA A 191 -20.54 -1.35 -2.74
CA ALA A 191 -21.62 -1.30 -3.73
C ALA A 191 -21.31 -0.36 -4.90
N MET A 192 -20.71 0.81 -4.63
CA MET A 192 -20.28 1.74 -5.68
C MET A 192 -19.16 1.14 -6.55
N LEU A 193 -18.16 0.49 -5.96
CA LEU A 193 -17.05 -0.11 -6.67
C LEU A 193 -17.48 -1.33 -7.49
N ASP A 194 -18.41 -2.13 -6.99
CA ASP A 194 -18.99 -3.27 -7.71
C ASP A 194 -19.75 -2.82 -8.96
N HIS A 195 -20.45 -1.68 -8.88
CA HIS A 195 -21.09 -1.08 -10.05
C HIS A 195 -20.07 -0.56 -11.07
N MET A 196 -19.01 0.13 -10.63
CA MET A 196 -17.98 0.70 -11.48
C MET A 196 -16.96 -0.33 -12.01
N LYS A 197 -16.78 -1.46 -11.34
CA LYS A 197 -15.84 -2.55 -11.67
C LYS A 197 -14.43 -2.05 -12.04
N PRO A 198 -13.76 -1.24 -11.20
CA PRO A 198 -12.45 -0.72 -11.54
C PRO A 198 -11.43 -1.86 -11.64
N LYS A 199 -10.54 -1.78 -12.64
CA LYS A 199 -9.57 -2.85 -12.96
C LYS A 199 -8.66 -3.23 -11.79
N TRP A 200 -8.38 -2.31 -10.87
CA TRP A 200 -7.52 -2.54 -9.71
C TRP A 200 -8.14 -3.47 -8.65
N MET A 201 -9.46 -3.68 -8.65
CA MET A 201 -10.11 -4.66 -7.75
C MET A 201 -9.60 -6.09 -7.99
N ASN A 202 -9.10 -6.38 -9.19
CA ASN A 202 -8.48 -7.65 -9.52
C ASN A 202 -6.97 -7.70 -9.20
N HIS A 203 -6.43 -6.70 -8.50
CA HIS A 203 -5.00 -6.66 -8.19
C HIS A 203 -4.60 -7.82 -7.26
N PRO A 204 -3.46 -8.51 -7.53
CA PRO A 204 -3.04 -9.69 -6.75
C PRO A 204 -2.91 -9.43 -5.24
N ILE A 205 -2.56 -8.21 -4.84
CA ILE A 205 -2.39 -7.86 -3.42
C ILE A 205 -3.70 -8.02 -2.63
N LEU A 206 -4.85 -7.75 -3.23
CA LEU A 206 -6.15 -7.87 -2.58
C LEU A 206 -6.54 -9.34 -2.37
N LYS A 207 -6.12 -10.24 -3.27
CA LYS A 207 -6.36 -11.68 -3.16
C LYS A 207 -5.55 -12.33 -2.02
N LYS A 208 -4.34 -11.85 -1.77
CA LYS A 208 -3.47 -12.36 -0.69
C LYS A 208 -4.04 -12.12 0.71
N LYS A 209 -4.79 -11.05 0.91
CA LYS A 209 -5.37 -10.71 2.21
C LYS A 209 -6.57 -11.61 2.56
N GLN A 210 -7.37 -12.01 1.56
CA GLN A 210 -8.51 -12.92 1.76
C GLN A 210 -8.09 -14.33 2.19
N GLN A 211 -6.84 -14.73 1.95
CA GLN A 211 -6.30 -16.05 2.34
C GLN A 211 -5.69 -16.07 3.75
N LYS A 212 -5.49 -14.91 4.40
CA LYS A 212 -4.90 -14.80 5.75
C LYS A 212 -5.93 -14.60 6.86
N ASN A 213 -7.20 -14.40 6.51
CA ASN A 213 -8.36 -14.32 7.41
C ASN A 213 -9.17 -15.62 7.33
#